data_cddfe4a425965e6d7d633bfd4d28ef30
#
_entry.id   cddfe4a425965e6d7d633bfd4d28ef30
#
_cell.length_a   1.000
_cell.length_b   1.000
_cell.length_c   1.000
_cell.angle_alpha   90.00
_cell.angle_beta   90.00
_cell.angle_gamma   90.00
#
_symmetry.space_group_name_H-M   'P 1'
#
loop_
_entity.id
_entity.type
_entity.pdbx_description
1 polymer ?
#
loop_
_entity_poly.entity_id
_entity_poly.type
_entity_poly.pdbx_seq_one_letter_code
_entity_poly.pdbx_strand_id
1 'polypeptide(L)'
;QSIDALPAGVDLAIITIPAEFVPAALEACGDKGIGAAIVISSGFAEEKGDQGSDRQQQLAEIAAHHGIALIGPNAEGFLNTKLNLAATFSPTVSDVEGGLRPAGLNTGGVAVISQSGGIGFSFFHRGRPKALHFSFIVTTGNEATLDVLDMADYLIEDDGTEVILMFVEGVRSPARLL
;
A
#
# COMPACT_ATOMS: atom_id res chain seq x y z
N GLN A 1 -23.65 3.62 -4.37
CA GLN A 1 -23.26 4.58 -3.32
C GLN A 1 -22.14 5.43 -3.90
N SER A 2 -22.22 6.75 -3.76
CA SER A 2 -21.15 7.66 -4.20
C SER A 2 -20.20 7.98 -3.05
N ILE A 3 -18.98 8.41 -3.37
CA ILE A 3 -18.00 8.87 -2.37
C ILE A 3 -18.54 10.08 -1.59
N ASP A 4 -19.33 10.93 -2.22
CA ASP A 4 -19.98 12.07 -1.56
C ASP A 4 -20.87 11.68 -0.37
N ALA A 5 -21.46 10.49 -0.43
CA ALA A 5 -22.33 9.97 0.63
C ALA A 5 -21.57 9.39 1.84
N LEU A 6 -20.24 9.32 1.78
CA LEU A 6 -19.42 8.90 2.92
C LEU A 6 -19.50 9.94 4.06
N PRO A 7 -19.38 9.52 5.33
CA PRO A 7 -19.28 10.45 6.45
C PRO A 7 -18.04 11.35 6.32
N ALA A 8 -18.01 12.44 7.03
CA ALA A 8 -16.80 13.24 7.20
C ALA A 8 -15.78 12.50 8.08
N GLY A 9 -14.48 12.77 7.89
CA GLY A 9 -13.40 12.19 8.70
C GLY A 9 -13.00 10.78 8.26
N VAL A 10 -13.17 10.45 7.00
CA VAL A 10 -12.55 9.25 6.40
C VAL A 10 -11.11 9.61 6.05
N ASP A 11 -10.13 8.91 6.61
CA ASP A 11 -8.71 9.20 6.43
C ASP A 11 -8.08 8.40 5.28
N LEU A 12 -8.58 7.19 5.01
CA LEU A 12 -8.02 6.26 4.03
C LEU A 12 -9.09 5.70 3.10
N ALA A 13 -8.83 5.74 1.80
CA ALA A 13 -9.59 5.04 0.76
C ALA A 13 -8.84 3.81 0.24
N ILE A 14 -9.54 2.68 0.09
CA ILE A 14 -9.02 1.50 -0.60
C ILE A 14 -9.81 1.35 -1.90
N ILE A 15 -9.14 1.49 -3.04
CA ILE A 15 -9.74 1.52 -4.37
C ILE A 15 -9.48 0.20 -5.08
N THR A 16 -10.58 -0.53 -5.40
CA THR A 16 -10.55 -1.89 -5.97
C THR A 16 -11.48 -2.02 -7.18
N ILE A 17 -11.59 -0.97 -7.98
CA ILE A 17 -12.46 -0.89 -9.16
C ILE A 17 -11.65 -1.02 -10.47
N PRO A 18 -12.27 -1.27 -11.64
CA PRO A 18 -11.55 -1.29 -12.91
C PRO A 18 -10.74 -0.01 -13.14
N ALA A 19 -9.52 -0.17 -13.70
CA ALA A 19 -8.51 0.90 -13.81
C ALA A 19 -9.03 2.19 -14.46
N GLU A 20 -9.92 2.06 -15.44
CA GLU A 20 -10.52 3.21 -16.17
C GLU A 20 -11.34 4.15 -15.27
N PHE A 21 -11.87 3.63 -14.14
CA PHE A 21 -12.67 4.43 -13.19
C PHE A 21 -11.86 4.95 -12.00
N VAL A 22 -10.63 4.47 -11.82
CA VAL A 22 -9.80 4.82 -10.66
C VAL A 22 -9.46 6.31 -10.60
N PRO A 23 -9.10 6.99 -11.72
CA PRO A 23 -8.80 8.42 -11.68
C PRO A 23 -9.98 9.25 -11.15
N ALA A 24 -11.19 8.99 -11.65
CA ALA A 24 -12.38 9.71 -11.19
C ALA A 24 -12.71 9.43 -9.72
N ALA A 25 -12.48 8.20 -9.24
CA ALA A 25 -12.66 7.86 -7.84
C ALA A 25 -11.62 8.53 -6.93
N LEU A 26 -10.36 8.61 -7.37
CA LEU A 26 -9.30 9.28 -6.63
C LEU A 26 -9.55 10.80 -6.54
N GLU A 27 -10.01 11.43 -7.63
CA GLU A 27 -10.44 12.83 -7.64
C GLU A 27 -11.54 13.08 -6.61
N ALA A 28 -12.60 12.26 -6.62
CA ALA A 28 -13.69 12.36 -5.67
C ALA A 28 -13.24 12.13 -4.20
N CYS A 29 -12.22 11.29 -3.97
CA CYS A 29 -11.59 11.14 -2.66
C CYS A 29 -10.90 12.44 -2.23
N GLY A 30 -10.17 13.09 -3.14
CA GLY A 30 -9.52 14.37 -2.88
C GLY A 30 -10.52 15.49 -2.58
N ASP A 31 -11.57 15.62 -3.38
CA ASP A 31 -12.67 16.58 -3.14
C ASP A 31 -13.35 16.37 -1.77
N LYS A 32 -13.40 15.12 -1.31
CA LYS A 32 -13.93 14.75 0.02
C LYS A 32 -12.97 15.06 1.16
N GLY A 33 -11.70 15.37 0.87
CA GLY A 33 -10.65 15.62 1.86
C GLY A 33 -10.04 14.34 2.44
N ILE A 34 -10.10 13.21 1.70
CA ILE A 34 -9.43 11.96 2.08
C ILE A 34 -7.95 12.10 1.78
N GLY A 35 -7.10 12.09 2.82
CA GLY A 35 -5.67 12.36 2.71
C GLY A 35 -4.80 11.17 2.29
N ALA A 36 -5.33 9.95 2.27
CA ALA A 36 -4.58 8.76 1.88
C ALA A 36 -5.39 7.80 1.01
N ALA A 37 -4.72 7.14 0.06
CA ALA A 37 -5.36 6.13 -0.78
C ALA A 37 -4.44 4.95 -1.08
N ILE A 38 -5.03 3.76 -1.20
CA ILE A 38 -4.39 2.56 -1.74
C ILE A 38 -5.15 2.17 -3.01
N VAL A 39 -4.44 2.09 -4.13
CA VAL A 39 -5.00 1.57 -5.38
C VAL A 39 -4.51 0.14 -5.59
N ILE A 40 -5.41 -0.80 -5.35
CA ILE A 40 -5.16 -2.24 -5.52
C ILE A 40 -5.26 -2.63 -7.00
N SER A 41 -6.13 -1.97 -7.74
CA SER A 41 -6.40 -2.25 -9.14
C SER A 41 -5.13 -2.26 -10.00
N SER A 42 -5.03 -3.21 -10.91
CA SER A 42 -4.07 -3.29 -12.02
C SER A 42 -4.65 -2.63 -13.28
N GLY A 43 -3.86 -2.53 -14.35
CA GLY A 43 -4.24 -1.89 -15.61
C GLY A 43 -3.59 -0.52 -15.79
N PHE A 44 -2.35 -0.38 -15.28
CA PHE A 44 -1.55 0.85 -15.30
C PHE A 44 -0.20 0.59 -15.99
N ALA A 45 0.89 1.21 -15.53
CA ALA A 45 2.19 1.14 -16.20
C ALA A 45 2.81 -0.26 -16.28
N GLU A 46 2.30 -1.25 -15.54
CA GLU A 46 2.71 -2.65 -15.69
C GLU A 46 2.18 -3.29 -16.97
N GLU A 47 1.15 -2.72 -17.60
CA GLU A 47 0.64 -3.18 -18.89
C GLU A 47 1.49 -2.68 -20.07
N LYS A 48 1.46 -3.43 -21.16
CA LYS A 48 2.15 -3.02 -22.39
C LYS A 48 1.40 -1.88 -23.08
N GLY A 49 2.13 -0.89 -23.55
CA GLY A 49 1.60 0.27 -24.28
C GLY A 49 1.44 1.50 -23.40
N ASP A 50 1.10 2.63 -24.03
CA ASP A 50 1.16 3.94 -23.37
C ASP A 50 -0.05 4.22 -22.47
N GLN A 51 -1.21 3.62 -22.76
CA GLN A 51 -2.46 3.90 -22.06
C GLN A 51 -2.40 3.66 -20.55
N GLY A 52 -1.73 2.59 -20.12
CA GLY A 52 -1.53 2.28 -18.70
C GLY A 52 -0.63 3.30 -18.02
N SER A 53 0.45 3.70 -18.69
CA SER A 53 1.39 4.72 -18.22
C SER A 53 0.73 6.09 -18.10
N ASP A 54 -0.06 6.49 -19.10
CA ASP A 54 -0.79 7.77 -19.09
C ASP A 54 -1.78 7.81 -17.93
N ARG A 55 -2.50 6.70 -17.70
CA ARG A 55 -3.43 6.58 -16.59
C ARG A 55 -2.72 6.65 -15.22
N GLN A 56 -1.56 6.02 -15.10
CA GLN A 56 -0.75 6.11 -13.88
C GLN A 56 -0.24 7.54 -13.63
N GLN A 57 0.19 8.23 -14.67
CA GLN A 57 0.58 9.63 -14.59
C GLN A 57 -0.58 10.52 -14.12
N GLN A 58 -1.78 10.27 -14.62
CA GLN A 58 -2.98 10.98 -14.16
C GLN A 58 -3.24 10.76 -12.67
N LEU A 59 -3.03 9.54 -12.13
CA LEU A 59 -3.15 9.31 -10.68
C LEU A 59 -2.13 10.13 -9.89
N ALA A 60 -0.89 10.23 -10.38
CA ALA A 60 0.14 11.02 -9.71
C ALA A 60 -0.22 12.52 -9.69
N GLU A 61 -0.77 13.05 -10.79
CA GLU A 61 -1.22 14.44 -10.88
C GLU A 61 -2.39 14.74 -9.93
N ILE A 62 -3.39 13.86 -9.88
CA ILE A 62 -4.53 13.98 -8.96
C ILE A 62 -4.05 13.92 -7.51
N ALA A 63 -3.20 12.96 -7.18
CA ALA A 63 -2.68 12.81 -5.82
C ALA A 63 -1.88 14.05 -5.39
N ALA A 64 -1.05 14.62 -6.28
CA ALA A 64 -0.31 15.84 -6.02
C ALA A 64 -1.23 17.05 -5.85
N HIS A 65 -2.29 17.18 -6.68
CA HIS A 65 -3.24 18.29 -6.61
C HIS A 65 -3.97 18.34 -5.27
N HIS A 66 -4.43 17.19 -4.78
CA HIS A 66 -5.18 17.09 -3.54
C HIS A 66 -4.34 16.80 -2.29
N GLY A 67 -3.03 16.57 -2.45
CA GLY A 67 -2.14 16.20 -1.34
C GLY A 67 -2.41 14.79 -0.79
N ILE A 68 -2.84 13.86 -1.64
CA ILE A 68 -3.15 12.48 -1.24
C ILE A 68 -1.86 11.66 -1.19
N ALA A 69 -1.60 11.02 -0.05
CA ALA A 69 -0.57 9.99 0.08
C ALA A 69 -1.06 8.70 -0.61
N LEU A 70 -0.51 8.38 -1.80
CA LEU A 70 -1.00 7.30 -2.64
C LEU A 70 -0.01 6.13 -2.68
N ILE A 71 -0.47 4.93 -2.27
CA ILE A 71 0.20 3.65 -2.47
C ILE A 71 -0.41 2.94 -3.69
N GLY A 72 0.43 2.39 -4.54
CA GLY A 72 0.05 1.72 -5.77
C GLY A 72 0.21 2.59 -7.02
N PRO A 73 -0.53 2.32 -8.08
CA PRO A 73 -1.50 1.23 -8.28
C PRO A 73 -0.85 -0.16 -8.31
N ASN A 74 -1.67 -1.20 -8.50
CA ASN A 74 -1.23 -2.59 -8.55
C ASN A 74 -0.54 -3.02 -7.23
N ALA A 75 -1.00 -2.52 -6.10
CA ALA A 75 -0.51 -2.86 -4.76
C ALA A 75 -1.38 -3.94 -4.11
N GLU A 76 -0.81 -4.76 -3.22
CA GLU A 76 -1.58 -5.70 -2.39
C GLU A 76 -2.05 -5.04 -1.08
N GLY A 77 -1.49 -3.87 -0.75
CA GLY A 77 -1.84 -3.10 0.42
C GLY A 77 -0.80 -3.15 1.54
N PHE A 78 -1.25 -2.93 2.77
CA PHE A 78 -0.37 -2.95 3.92
C PHE A 78 -0.99 -3.61 5.17
N LEU A 79 -0.09 -3.99 6.09
CA LEU A 79 -0.40 -4.45 7.44
C LEU A 79 0.43 -3.64 8.44
N ASN A 80 -0.23 -3.02 9.42
CA ASN A 80 0.42 -2.41 10.58
C ASN A 80 0.00 -3.19 11.83
N THR A 81 0.91 -3.92 12.43
CA THR A 81 0.61 -4.79 13.57
C THR A 81 0.42 -4.02 14.88
N LYS A 82 1.07 -2.86 15.04
CA LYS A 82 0.89 -1.99 16.21
C LYS A 82 -0.54 -1.47 16.30
N LEU A 83 -1.10 -1.06 15.16
CA LEU A 83 -2.46 -0.53 15.06
C LEU A 83 -3.50 -1.63 14.85
N ASN A 84 -3.05 -2.88 14.69
CA ASN A 84 -3.91 -4.01 14.27
C ASN A 84 -4.76 -3.66 13.03
N LEU A 85 -4.13 -2.95 12.08
CA LEU A 85 -4.75 -2.46 10.86
C LEU A 85 -4.23 -3.26 9.66
N ALA A 86 -5.15 -3.97 8.99
CA ALA A 86 -4.88 -4.69 7.76
C ALA A 86 -5.68 -4.04 6.61
N ALA A 87 -5.03 -3.24 5.79
CA ALA A 87 -5.57 -2.63 4.58
C ALA A 87 -5.05 -3.39 3.36
N THR A 88 -5.46 -4.64 3.19
CA THR A 88 -4.98 -5.57 2.18
C THR A 88 -6.02 -6.62 1.85
N PHE A 89 -5.92 -7.20 0.66
CA PHE A 89 -6.68 -8.40 0.28
C PHE A 89 -5.89 -9.70 0.47
N SER A 90 -4.67 -9.62 1.01
CA SER A 90 -3.83 -10.81 1.22
C SER A 90 -4.53 -11.84 2.12
N PRO A 91 -4.69 -13.09 1.67
CA PRO A 91 -5.27 -14.13 2.51
C PRO A 91 -4.38 -14.50 3.71
N THR A 92 -3.11 -14.07 3.69
CA THR A 92 -2.14 -14.40 4.75
C THR A 92 -2.42 -13.70 6.08
N VAL A 93 -3.22 -12.62 6.05
CA VAL A 93 -3.65 -11.88 7.25
C VAL A 93 -4.97 -12.39 7.84
N SER A 94 -5.68 -13.27 7.10
CA SER A 94 -6.91 -13.91 7.56
C SER A 94 -6.58 -15.12 8.43
N ASP A 95 -7.35 -15.33 9.51
CA ASP A 95 -7.28 -16.57 10.27
C ASP A 95 -7.96 -17.70 9.52
N VAL A 96 -7.36 -18.90 9.53
CA VAL A 96 -7.83 -20.07 8.79
C VAL A 96 -9.22 -20.56 9.28
N GLU A 97 -9.70 -20.07 10.43
CA GLU A 97 -10.98 -20.45 11.05
C GLU A 97 -12.13 -19.44 10.86
N GLY A 98 -12.08 -18.57 9.86
CA GLY A 98 -13.28 -17.90 9.37
C GLY A 98 -13.57 -16.51 9.93
N GLY A 99 -12.60 -15.75 10.32
CA GLY A 99 -12.77 -14.35 10.71
C GLY A 99 -11.69 -13.43 10.14
N LEU A 100 -12.10 -12.22 9.69
CA LEU A 100 -11.19 -11.13 9.32
C LEU A 100 -10.44 -10.51 10.54
N ARG A 101 -10.28 -11.25 11.60
CA ARG A 101 -9.44 -10.83 12.71
C ARG A 101 -8.05 -11.43 12.52
N PRO A 102 -7.02 -10.61 12.38
CA PRO A 102 -5.65 -11.09 12.47
C PRO A 102 -5.48 -11.70 13.86
N ALA A 103 -5.57 -13.03 13.97
CA ALA A 103 -5.35 -13.70 15.24
C ALA A 103 -3.94 -13.38 15.73
N GLY A 104 -3.86 -12.68 16.86
CA GLY A 104 -2.64 -12.50 17.59
C GLY A 104 -1.46 -12.02 16.72
N LEU A 105 -1.61 -10.91 16.04
CA LEU A 105 -0.48 -10.23 15.44
C LEU A 105 0.44 -9.78 16.56
N ASN A 106 1.36 -10.65 16.94
CA ASN A 106 2.41 -10.25 17.84
C ASN A 106 3.24 -9.17 17.15
N THR A 107 3.18 -7.97 17.69
CA THR A 107 3.99 -6.85 17.22
C THR A 107 5.46 -7.20 17.40
N GLY A 108 6.28 -6.96 16.39
CA GLY A 108 7.71 -7.20 16.44
C GLY A 108 8.49 -6.16 15.66
N GLY A 109 9.80 -6.31 15.62
CA GLY A 109 10.72 -5.32 15.07
C GLY A 109 10.99 -5.43 13.56
N VAL A 110 10.34 -6.35 12.84
CA VAL A 110 10.63 -6.56 11.41
C VAL A 110 9.59 -5.84 10.54
N ALA A 111 10.03 -4.88 9.75
CA ALA A 111 9.23 -4.30 8.66
C ALA A 111 9.58 -4.93 7.31
N VAL A 112 8.59 -5.04 6.43
CA VAL A 112 8.77 -5.48 5.04
C VAL A 112 8.25 -4.39 4.10
N ILE A 113 9.10 -3.98 3.16
CA ILE A 113 8.75 -3.10 2.05
C ILE A 113 8.95 -3.87 0.75
N SER A 114 7.96 -3.93 -0.11
CA SER A 114 8.05 -4.71 -1.35
C SER A 114 7.34 -4.02 -2.51
N GLN A 115 7.98 -3.96 -3.67
CA GLN A 115 7.30 -3.58 -4.91
C GLN A 115 6.34 -4.68 -5.38
N SER A 116 6.64 -5.93 -5.09
CA SER A 116 5.77 -7.07 -5.39
C SER A 116 4.83 -7.39 -4.23
N GLY A 117 3.52 -7.40 -4.49
CA GLY A 117 2.50 -7.74 -3.52
C GLY A 117 2.69 -9.13 -2.93
N GLY A 118 2.70 -10.15 -3.77
CA GLY A 118 2.82 -11.55 -3.35
C GLY A 118 4.13 -11.85 -2.62
N ILE A 119 5.24 -11.22 -2.98
CA ILE A 119 6.52 -11.39 -2.28
C ILE A 119 6.46 -10.75 -0.90
N GLY A 120 5.95 -9.52 -0.79
CA GLY A 120 5.83 -8.82 0.48
C GLY A 120 5.07 -9.64 1.52
N PHE A 121 3.88 -10.08 1.20
CA PHE A 121 3.08 -10.89 2.11
C PHE A 121 3.57 -12.34 2.28
N SER A 122 4.37 -12.88 1.35
CA SER A 122 5.00 -14.19 1.54
C SER A 122 6.06 -14.19 2.64
N PHE A 123 6.76 -13.08 2.89
CA PHE A 123 7.64 -12.94 4.06
C PHE A 123 6.86 -13.08 5.35
N PHE A 124 5.71 -12.43 5.46
CA PHE A 124 4.81 -12.55 6.60
C PHE A 124 4.32 -13.99 6.78
N HIS A 125 3.79 -14.60 5.72
CA HIS A 125 3.27 -15.96 5.75
C HIS A 125 4.32 -16.98 6.19
N ARG A 126 5.56 -16.87 5.69
CA ARG A 126 6.65 -17.80 5.98
C ARG A 126 7.39 -17.50 7.28
N GLY A 127 7.38 -16.26 7.72
CA GLY A 127 8.07 -15.81 8.92
C GLY A 127 7.31 -16.14 10.21
N ARG A 128 5.99 -15.99 10.21
CA ARG A 128 5.15 -16.26 11.40
C ARG A 128 5.39 -17.64 12.02
N PRO A 129 5.37 -18.76 11.29
CA PRO A 129 5.64 -20.09 11.85
C PRO A 129 7.06 -20.25 12.42
N LYS A 130 7.97 -19.35 12.08
CA LYS A 130 9.35 -19.31 12.56
C LYS A 130 9.56 -18.31 13.70
N ALA A 131 8.48 -17.86 14.32
CA ALA A 131 8.46 -16.86 15.37
C ALA A 131 9.08 -15.51 14.97
N LEU A 132 9.06 -15.15 13.71
CA LEU A 132 9.34 -13.80 13.29
C LEU A 132 8.11 -12.92 13.54
N HIS A 133 8.33 -11.82 14.25
CA HIS A 133 7.31 -10.87 14.61
C HIS A 133 7.51 -9.60 13.76
N PHE A 134 6.45 -9.15 13.13
CA PHE A 134 6.49 -8.04 12.18
C PHE A 134 5.90 -6.77 12.80
N SER A 135 6.49 -5.61 12.51
CA SER A 135 5.93 -4.29 12.81
C SER A 135 5.02 -3.83 11.70
N PHE A 136 5.50 -3.97 10.46
CA PHE A 136 4.84 -3.43 9.29
C PHE A 136 5.08 -4.30 8.04
N ILE A 137 4.12 -4.39 7.16
CA ILE A 137 4.28 -4.94 5.81
C ILE A 137 3.59 -3.99 4.86
N VAL A 138 4.30 -3.50 3.85
CA VAL A 138 3.75 -2.64 2.83
C VAL A 138 4.18 -3.10 1.44
N THR A 139 3.24 -3.04 0.51
CA THR A 139 3.51 -3.32 -0.89
C THR A 139 3.22 -2.05 -1.69
N THR A 140 4.23 -1.55 -2.40
CA THR A 140 4.14 -0.27 -3.10
C THR A 140 3.57 -0.36 -4.51
N GLY A 141 3.59 -1.57 -5.11
CA GLY A 141 3.11 -1.78 -6.48
C GLY A 141 3.91 -0.97 -7.51
N ASN A 142 3.20 -0.28 -8.39
CA ASN A 142 3.82 0.51 -9.48
C ASN A 142 4.40 1.85 -9.02
N GLU A 143 4.15 2.29 -7.80
CA GLU A 143 4.71 3.50 -7.22
C GLU A 143 4.37 4.79 -8.01
N ALA A 144 3.08 5.06 -8.22
CA ALA A 144 2.69 6.30 -8.90
C ALA A 144 3.17 7.55 -8.16
N THR A 145 3.12 7.54 -6.82
CA THR A 145 3.65 8.62 -5.95
C THR A 145 4.62 8.10 -4.91
N LEU A 146 4.11 7.47 -3.84
CA LEU A 146 4.96 6.90 -2.78
C LEU A 146 5.73 5.69 -3.30
N ASP A 147 7.03 5.69 -3.09
CA ASP A 147 7.93 4.60 -3.46
C ASP A 147 8.50 3.85 -2.24
N VAL A 148 9.30 2.82 -2.49
CA VAL A 148 9.94 2.02 -1.42
C VAL A 148 10.83 2.86 -0.53
N LEU A 149 11.42 3.96 -1.03
CA LEU A 149 12.29 4.82 -0.25
C LEU A 149 11.48 5.74 0.68
N ASP A 150 10.29 6.20 0.25
CA ASP A 150 9.38 6.95 1.12
C ASP A 150 8.91 6.09 2.29
N MET A 151 8.64 4.80 2.03
CA MET A 151 8.29 3.84 3.09
C MET A 151 9.49 3.55 4.00
N ALA A 152 10.70 3.48 3.46
CA ALA A 152 11.91 3.29 4.25
C ALA A 152 12.17 4.50 5.16
N ASP A 153 12.06 5.71 4.65
CA ASP A 153 12.21 6.96 5.41
C ASP A 153 11.23 6.99 6.60
N TYR A 154 9.96 6.62 6.37
CA TYR A 154 8.96 6.52 7.44
C TYR A 154 9.30 5.45 8.49
N LEU A 155 9.76 4.27 8.07
CA LEU A 155 10.02 3.14 8.97
C LEU A 155 11.35 3.24 9.73
N ILE A 156 12.31 4.02 9.25
CA ILE A 156 13.54 4.35 9.97
C ILE A 156 13.22 5.18 11.24
N GLU A 157 12.21 6.03 11.18
CA GLU A 157 11.76 6.85 12.30
C GLU A 157 10.76 6.13 13.21
N ASP A 158 10.33 4.90 12.86
CA ASP A 158 9.39 4.11 13.68
C ASP A 158 10.09 3.36 14.79
N ASP A 159 9.89 3.79 16.05
CA ASP A 159 10.47 3.18 17.27
C ASP A 159 10.20 1.66 17.41
N GLY A 160 9.24 1.13 16.69
CA GLY A 160 8.89 -0.29 16.73
C GLY A 160 9.50 -1.11 15.61
N THR A 161 10.29 -0.49 14.74
CA THR A 161 10.96 -1.17 13.63
C THR A 161 12.46 -1.23 13.89
N GLU A 162 13.01 -2.44 13.97
CA GLU A 162 14.44 -2.70 14.22
C GLU A 162 15.16 -3.15 12.95
N VAL A 163 14.43 -3.80 12.03
CA VAL A 163 14.95 -4.35 10.78
C VAL A 163 13.97 -4.09 9.65
N ILE A 164 14.47 -3.55 8.55
CA ILE A 164 13.70 -3.36 7.31
C ILE A 164 14.18 -4.36 6.26
N LEU A 165 13.28 -5.24 5.83
CA LEU A 165 13.47 -6.13 4.70
C LEU A 165 12.87 -5.48 3.45
N MET A 166 13.68 -5.29 2.41
CA MET A 166 13.22 -4.68 1.17
C MET A 166 13.29 -5.67 0.01
N PHE A 167 12.24 -5.74 -0.79
CA PHE A 167 12.23 -6.37 -2.10
C PHE A 167 12.00 -5.30 -3.17
N VAL A 168 13.05 -5.00 -3.93
CA VAL A 168 13.10 -3.87 -4.86
C VAL A 168 13.42 -4.39 -6.26
N GLU A 169 12.57 -4.12 -7.23
CA GLU A 169 12.74 -4.46 -8.64
C GLU A 169 13.42 -3.31 -9.41
N GLY A 170 13.22 -2.08 -8.94
CA GLY A 170 13.83 -0.89 -9.52
C GLY A 170 13.71 0.31 -8.59
N VAL A 171 14.62 1.26 -8.70
CA VAL A 171 14.62 2.50 -7.91
C VAL A 171 14.47 3.70 -8.84
N ARG A 172 13.42 4.49 -8.61
CA ARG A 172 13.13 5.68 -9.42
C ARG A 172 14.13 6.81 -9.18
N SER A 173 14.62 6.94 -7.97
CA SER A 173 15.56 8.00 -7.55
C SER A 173 16.78 7.40 -6.84
N PRO A 174 17.76 6.82 -7.58
CA PRO A 174 18.92 6.14 -6.98
C PRO A 174 19.77 7.03 -6.09
N ALA A 175 19.76 8.35 -6.31
CA ALA A 175 20.49 9.32 -5.49
C ALA A 175 19.99 9.38 -4.02
N ARG A 176 18.78 8.92 -3.74
CA ARG A 176 18.22 8.83 -2.38
C ARG A 176 18.75 7.63 -1.57
N LEU A 177 19.47 6.71 -2.24
CA LEU A 177 20.07 5.55 -1.56
C LEU A 177 21.43 5.88 -0.91
N LEU A 178 21.98 7.06 -1.16
CA LEU A 178 23.27 7.55 -0.64
C LEU A 178 23.10 8.47 0.54
#